data_10443c2de086b3d055d6c42ec55f3c32
#
_entry.id   10443c2de086b3d055d6c42ec55f3c32
#
_cell.length_a   1.000
_cell.length_b   1.000
_cell.length_c   1.000
_cell.angle_alpha   90.00
_cell.angle_beta   90.00
_cell.angle_gamma   90.00
#
_symmetry.space_group_name_H-M   'P 1'
#
loop_
_entity.id
_entity.type
_entity.pdbx_description
1 polymer ?
#
loop_
_entity_poly.entity_id
_entity_poly.type
_entity_poly.pdbx_seq_one_letter_code
_entity_poly.pdbx_strand_id
1 'polypeptide(L)'
;MQELVEWTQKAFQEKKFHPLLIIGNFVVQFLMIHPFEDGNGRLSRVLTNLLLLQHGYLYIPYVSHEKLIEDNKPDYYIALRRSQKTLGTKTENITDWLHFFLDIVLKQSRMAV
;
A
#
# COMPACT_ATOMS: atom_id res chain seq x y z
N MET A 1 2.46 -13.58 -7.85
CA MET A 1 1.99 -13.37 -6.46
C MET A 1 2.97 -13.89 -5.43
N GLN A 2 3.44 -15.11 -5.60
CA GLN A 2 4.43 -15.71 -4.68
C GLN A 2 5.73 -14.90 -4.62
N GLU A 3 6.21 -14.42 -5.74
CA GLU A 3 7.42 -13.58 -5.81
C GLU A 3 7.28 -12.30 -5.00
N LEU A 4 6.11 -11.67 -5.06
CA LEU A 4 5.82 -10.45 -4.31
C LEU A 4 5.84 -10.72 -2.81
N VAL A 5 5.21 -11.82 -2.37
CA VAL A 5 5.19 -12.20 -0.95
C VAL A 5 6.61 -12.46 -0.44
N GLU A 6 7.40 -13.21 -1.20
CA GLU A 6 8.78 -13.53 -0.85
C GLU A 6 9.64 -12.27 -0.76
N TRP A 7 9.53 -11.39 -1.75
CA TRP A 7 10.26 -10.12 -1.75
C TRP A 7 9.91 -9.28 -0.52
N THR A 8 8.61 -9.21 -0.21
CA THR A 8 8.12 -8.40 0.91
C THR A 8 8.67 -8.93 2.24
N GLN A 9 8.59 -10.23 2.46
CA GLN A 9 9.11 -10.85 3.67
C GLN A 9 10.61 -10.64 3.82
N LYS A 10 11.35 -10.80 2.73
CA LYS A 10 12.79 -10.60 2.73
C LYS A 10 13.16 -9.14 3.00
N ALA A 11 12.44 -8.20 2.39
CA ALA A 11 12.67 -6.77 2.61
C ALA A 11 12.47 -6.38 4.07
N PHE A 12 11.44 -6.92 4.72
CA PHE A 12 11.22 -6.70 6.15
C PHE A 12 12.36 -7.26 7.00
N GLN A 13 12.84 -8.46 6.67
CA GLN A 13 13.92 -9.12 7.42
C GLN A 13 15.24 -8.36 7.28
N GLU A 14 15.56 -7.90 6.08
CA GLU A 14 16.81 -7.19 5.79
C GLU A 14 16.81 -5.75 6.30
N LYS A 15 15.66 -5.18 6.57
CA LYS A 15 15.50 -3.80 7.08
C LYS A 15 16.16 -2.73 6.20
N LYS A 16 16.24 -2.98 4.90
CA LYS A 16 16.82 -2.01 3.93
C LYS A 16 15.97 -0.79 3.73
N PHE A 17 14.65 -0.93 3.86
CA PHE A 17 13.69 0.15 3.65
C PHE A 17 12.82 0.32 4.87
N HIS A 18 12.28 1.52 5.04
CA HIS A 18 11.29 1.76 6.09
C HIS A 18 10.07 0.86 5.87
N PRO A 19 9.50 0.26 6.94
CA PRO A 19 8.35 -0.64 6.80
C PRO A 19 7.18 -0.05 6.00
N LEU A 20 6.90 1.25 6.14
CA LEU A 20 5.83 1.90 5.38
C LEU A 20 6.08 1.89 3.88
N LEU A 21 7.34 2.01 3.45
CA LEU A 21 7.69 1.94 2.03
C LEU A 21 7.50 0.52 1.49
N ILE A 22 7.85 -0.48 2.29
CA ILE A 22 7.68 -1.89 1.91
C ILE A 22 6.19 -2.21 1.78
N ILE A 23 5.37 -1.76 2.72
CA ILE A 23 3.92 -1.97 2.69
C ILE A 23 3.31 -1.28 1.47
N GLY A 24 3.69 -0.03 1.20
CA GLY A 24 3.20 0.71 0.03
C GLY A 24 3.54 0.02 -1.28
N ASN A 25 4.77 -0.50 -1.40
CA ASN A 25 5.19 -1.27 -2.57
C ASN A 25 4.36 -2.56 -2.73
N PHE A 26 4.12 -3.26 -1.62
CA PHE A 26 3.28 -4.45 -1.64
C PHE A 26 1.90 -4.15 -2.20
N VAL A 27 1.28 -3.07 -1.74
CA VAL A 27 -0.09 -2.71 -2.14
C VAL A 27 -0.18 -2.40 -3.63
N VAL A 28 0.72 -1.57 -4.16
CA VAL A 28 0.66 -1.20 -5.58
C VAL A 28 0.88 -2.41 -6.48
N GLN A 29 1.80 -3.31 -6.10
CA GLN A 29 2.06 -4.51 -6.89
C GLN A 29 0.95 -5.54 -6.75
N PHE A 30 0.37 -5.69 -5.56
CA PHE A 30 -0.80 -6.56 -5.35
C PHE A 30 -1.95 -6.14 -6.27
N LEU A 31 -2.25 -4.85 -6.33
CA LEU A 31 -3.32 -4.34 -7.18
C LEU A 31 -2.99 -4.49 -8.67
N MET A 32 -1.72 -4.42 -9.04
CA MET A 32 -1.29 -4.65 -10.43
C MET A 32 -1.45 -6.09 -10.85
N ILE A 33 -1.09 -7.03 -9.97
CA ILE A 33 -1.24 -8.48 -10.24
C ILE A 33 -2.70 -8.87 -10.35
N HIS A 34 -3.57 -8.25 -9.53
CA HIS A 34 -5.00 -8.45 -9.57
C HIS A 34 -5.38 -9.94 -9.47
N PRO A 35 -4.97 -10.63 -8.38
CA PRO A 35 -5.03 -12.09 -8.31
C PRO A 35 -6.43 -12.70 -8.27
N PHE A 36 -7.46 -11.89 -7.99
CA PHE A 36 -8.84 -12.36 -7.92
C PHE A 36 -9.69 -11.61 -8.95
N GLU A 37 -10.82 -12.20 -9.36
CA GLU A 37 -11.73 -11.54 -10.28
C GLU A 37 -12.36 -10.31 -9.66
N ASP A 38 -12.57 -10.34 -8.34
CA ASP A 38 -13.36 -9.34 -7.64
C ASP A 38 -12.81 -9.14 -6.23
N GLY A 39 -13.01 -7.97 -5.67
CA GLY A 39 -12.63 -7.67 -4.29
C GLY A 39 -11.16 -7.37 -4.05
N ASN A 40 -10.34 -7.17 -5.09
CA ASN A 40 -8.91 -6.91 -4.94
C ASN A 40 -8.64 -5.63 -4.15
N GLY A 41 -9.39 -4.56 -4.41
CA GLY A 41 -9.23 -3.31 -3.69
C GLY A 41 -9.50 -3.46 -2.20
N ARG A 42 -10.60 -4.12 -1.86
CA ARG A 42 -10.98 -4.37 -0.46
C ARG A 42 -9.93 -5.24 0.24
N LEU A 43 -9.51 -6.32 -0.40
CA LEU A 43 -8.52 -7.23 0.16
C LEU A 43 -7.17 -6.53 0.35
N SER A 44 -6.76 -5.69 -0.62
CA SER A 44 -5.51 -4.95 -0.48
C SER A 44 -5.54 -4.04 0.76
N ARG A 45 -6.69 -3.43 1.06
CA ARG A 45 -6.81 -2.56 2.23
C ARG A 45 -6.82 -3.34 3.54
N VAL A 46 -7.42 -4.53 3.55
CA VAL A 46 -7.34 -5.43 4.72
C VAL A 46 -5.90 -5.87 4.96
N LEU A 47 -5.20 -6.27 3.91
CA LEU A 47 -3.80 -6.68 4.00
C LEU A 47 -2.91 -5.53 4.46
N THR A 48 -3.16 -4.32 3.96
CA THR A 48 -2.45 -3.11 4.39
C THR A 48 -2.59 -2.93 5.90
N ASN A 49 -3.81 -3.03 6.42
CA ASN A 49 -4.07 -2.87 7.84
C ASN A 49 -3.35 -3.93 8.66
N LEU A 50 -3.38 -5.20 8.21
CA LEU A 50 -2.69 -6.28 8.90
C LEU A 50 -1.18 -6.07 8.94
N LEU A 51 -0.59 -5.62 7.82
CA LEU A 51 0.84 -5.34 7.77
C LEU A 51 1.22 -4.17 8.68
N LEU A 52 0.39 -3.13 8.72
CA LEU A 52 0.61 -2.02 9.63
C LEU A 52 0.58 -2.48 11.08
N LEU A 53 -0.39 -3.32 11.45
CA LEU A 53 -0.48 -3.86 12.80
C LEU A 53 0.75 -4.70 13.16
N GLN A 54 1.22 -5.54 12.24
CA GLN A 54 2.39 -6.40 12.46
C GLN A 54 3.67 -5.61 12.69
N HIS A 55 3.74 -4.37 12.15
CA HIS A 55 4.94 -3.55 12.24
C HIS A 55 4.81 -2.39 13.22
N GLY A 56 3.89 -2.48 14.18
CA GLY A 56 3.84 -1.57 15.31
C GLY A 56 2.86 -0.41 15.19
N TYR A 57 2.07 -0.36 14.11
CA TYR A 57 1.07 0.70 13.92
C TYR A 57 -0.29 0.29 14.48
N LEU A 58 -0.30 -0.12 15.75
CA LEU A 58 -1.47 -0.74 16.41
C LEU A 58 -2.66 0.19 16.57
N TYR A 59 -2.42 1.48 16.55
CA TYR A 59 -3.43 2.50 16.82
C TYR A 59 -4.09 3.07 15.55
N ILE A 60 -3.73 2.54 14.37
CA ILE A 60 -4.31 3.01 13.12
C ILE A 60 -5.54 2.17 12.79
N PRO A 61 -6.76 2.74 12.86
CA PRO A 61 -7.98 1.95 12.63
C PRO A 61 -8.25 1.71 11.14
N TYR A 62 -8.65 0.48 10.82
CA TYR A 62 -9.00 0.08 9.45
C TYR A 62 -10.10 0.96 8.85
N VAL A 63 -11.11 1.30 9.65
CA VAL A 63 -12.24 2.13 9.20
C VAL A 63 -11.76 3.49 8.71
N SER A 64 -10.80 4.10 9.40
CA SER A 64 -10.22 5.38 8.97
C SER A 64 -9.49 5.26 7.63
N HIS A 65 -8.79 4.14 7.41
CA HIS A 65 -8.11 3.90 6.14
C HIS A 65 -9.11 3.83 4.99
N GLU A 66 -10.18 3.03 5.15
CA GLU A 66 -11.24 2.92 4.15
C GLU A 66 -11.88 4.27 3.84
N LYS A 67 -12.20 5.03 4.87
CA LYS A 67 -12.82 6.35 4.72
C LYS A 67 -11.91 7.31 3.96
N LEU A 68 -10.63 7.34 4.31
CA LEU A 68 -9.68 8.24 3.66
C LEU A 68 -9.47 7.89 2.19
N ILE A 69 -9.43 6.60 1.85
CA ILE A 69 -9.35 6.17 0.45
C ILE A 69 -10.61 6.62 -0.30
N GLU A 70 -11.79 6.41 0.28
CA GLU A 70 -13.06 6.80 -0.35
C GLU A 70 -13.15 8.31 -0.56
N ASP A 71 -12.75 9.10 0.45
CA ASP A 71 -12.78 10.57 0.38
C ASP A 71 -11.76 11.13 -0.62
N ASN A 72 -10.71 10.39 -0.92
CA ASN A 72 -9.64 10.79 -1.84
C ASN A 72 -9.58 9.89 -3.08
N LYS A 73 -10.70 9.32 -3.47
CA LYS A 73 -10.78 8.31 -4.54
C LYS A 73 -10.16 8.73 -5.88
N PRO A 74 -10.40 9.96 -6.41
CA PRO A 74 -9.76 10.37 -7.64
C PRO A 74 -8.23 10.38 -7.55
N ASP A 75 -7.69 10.93 -6.47
CA ASP A 75 -6.24 10.99 -6.25
C ASP A 75 -5.64 9.59 -6.08
N TYR A 76 -6.38 8.70 -5.41
CA TYR A 76 -6.00 7.30 -5.24
C TYR A 76 -5.79 6.63 -6.61
N TYR A 77 -6.78 6.74 -7.50
CA TYR A 77 -6.69 6.12 -8.82
C TYR A 77 -5.60 6.73 -9.69
N ILE A 78 -5.42 8.05 -9.62
CA ILE A 78 -4.37 8.72 -10.39
C ILE A 78 -2.99 8.25 -9.96
N ALA A 79 -2.72 8.24 -8.65
CA ALA A 79 -1.44 7.80 -8.11
C ALA A 79 -1.16 6.34 -8.45
N LEU A 80 -2.19 5.49 -8.30
CA LEU A 80 -2.09 4.07 -8.59
C LEU A 80 -1.74 3.82 -10.07
N ARG A 81 -2.49 4.46 -10.98
CA ARG A 81 -2.29 4.27 -12.42
C ARG A 81 -0.92 4.76 -12.90
N ARG A 82 -0.49 5.91 -12.40
CA ARG A 82 0.83 6.46 -12.77
C ARG A 82 1.96 5.52 -12.40
N SER A 83 1.88 4.94 -11.21
CA SER A 83 2.89 4.01 -10.75
C SER A 83 2.81 2.67 -11.48
N GLN A 84 1.61 2.15 -11.72
CA GLN A 84 1.41 0.88 -12.40
C GLN A 84 1.92 0.90 -13.86
N LYS A 85 1.84 2.03 -14.53
CA LYS A 85 2.33 2.16 -15.91
C LYS A 85 3.82 1.86 -16.05
N THR A 86 4.60 2.11 -15.01
CA THR A 86 6.04 1.92 -15.03
C THR A 86 6.50 0.58 -14.48
N LEU A 87 5.61 -0.16 -13.79
CA LEU A 87 5.97 -1.45 -13.21
C LEU A 87 6.38 -2.45 -14.30
N GLY A 88 7.50 -3.13 -14.06
CA GLY A 88 8.06 -4.08 -15.00
C GLY A 88 8.83 -3.46 -16.14
N THR A 89 9.00 -2.13 -16.19
CA THR A 89 9.78 -1.43 -17.20
C THR A 89 11.12 -1.00 -16.63
N LYS A 90 12.03 -0.54 -17.50
CA LYS A 90 13.35 -0.03 -17.09
C LYS A 90 13.25 1.29 -16.31
N THR A 91 12.13 2.00 -16.46
CA THR A 91 11.91 3.30 -15.81
C THR A 91 10.91 3.16 -14.66
N GLU A 92 10.90 2.02 -13.98
CA GLU A 92 9.98 1.75 -12.88
C GLU A 92 10.06 2.82 -11.80
N ASN A 93 8.92 3.44 -11.50
CA ASN A 93 8.84 4.53 -10.53
C ASN A 93 7.47 4.53 -9.87
N ILE A 94 7.43 4.27 -8.57
CA ILE A 94 6.20 4.25 -7.78
C ILE A 94 6.12 5.42 -6.79
N THR A 95 6.89 6.49 -7.06
CA THR A 95 6.94 7.66 -6.17
C THR A 95 5.58 8.30 -5.94
N ASP A 96 4.78 8.49 -6.99
CA ASP A 96 3.45 9.09 -6.86
C ASP A 96 2.55 8.27 -5.94
N TRP A 97 2.58 6.95 -6.09
CA TRP A 97 1.83 6.05 -5.21
C TRP A 97 2.33 6.11 -3.78
N LEU A 98 3.64 6.07 -3.58
CA LEU A 98 4.21 6.12 -2.22
C LEU A 98 3.88 7.43 -1.52
N HIS A 99 3.92 8.57 -2.23
CA HIS A 99 3.51 9.86 -1.66
C HIS A 99 2.05 9.81 -1.21
N PHE A 100 1.17 9.31 -2.06
CA PHE A 100 -0.24 9.17 -1.72
C PHE A 100 -0.44 8.26 -0.50
N PHE A 101 0.20 7.09 -0.53
CA PHE A 101 0.08 6.10 0.54
C PHE A 101 0.56 6.66 1.88
N LEU A 102 1.73 7.30 1.90
CA LEU A 102 2.27 7.88 3.13
C LEU A 102 1.39 9.01 3.66
N ASP A 103 0.82 9.82 2.77
CA ASP A 103 -0.09 10.89 3.18
C ASP A 103 -1.34 10.32 3.83
N ILE A 104 -1.91 9.25 3.29
CA ILE A 104 -3.08 8.58 3.87
C ILE A 104 -2.73 8.01 5.24
N VAL A 105 -1.60 7.33 5.38
CA VAL A 105 -1.17 6.77 6.68
C VAL A 105 -0.96 7.88 7.71
N LEU A 106 -0.37 8.99 7.30
CA LEU A 106 -0.19 10.14 8.18
C LEU A 106 -1.53 10.69 8.68
N LYS A 107 -2.50 10.83 7.79
CA LYS A 107 -3.85 11.27 8.15
C LYS A 107 -4.53 10.30 9.11
N GLN A 108 -4.36 8.98 8.90
CA GLN A 108 -4.87 7.97 9.81
C GLN A 108 -4.27 8.13 11.21
N SER A 109 -2.97 8.35 11.28
CA SER A 109 -2.28 8.55 12.57
C SER A 109 -2.86 9.73 13.35
N ARG A 110 -3.15 10.82 12.63
CA ARG A 110 -3.74 12.02 13.26
C ARG A 110 -5.16 11.77 13.75
N MET A 111 -5.93 10.95 13.04
CA MET A 111 -7.30 10.63 13.43
C MET A 111 -7.35 9.72 14.66
N ALA A 112 -6.31 8.97 14.94
CA ALA A 112 -6.24 8.05 16.07
C ALA A 112 -5.90 8.73 17.41
N VAL A 113 -5.52 9.99 17.38
CA VAL A 113 -5.11 10.73 18.59
C VAL A 113 -6.28 11.42 19.27
#